data_82fba9fa02689ecc89960df74f44a9e1
#
_entry.id   82fba9fa02689ecc89960df74f44a9e1
#
_cell.length_a   1.000
_cell.length_b   1.000
_cell.length_c   1.000
_cell.angle_alpha   90.00
_cell.angle_beta   90.00
_cell.angle_gamma   90.00
#
_symmetry.space_group_name_H-M   'P 1'
#
loop_
_entity.id
_entity.type
_entity.pdbx_description
1 polymer ?
#
loop_
_entity_poly.entity_id
_entity_poly.type
_entity_poly.pdbx_seq_one_letter_code
_entity_poly.pdbx_strand_id
1 'polypeptide(L)'
;MTHVSADRPAQGYLPREEACMVTTVTIRLDDELRDRIAEAARLHDVTLSRYIRDRLAENMQFEVREGAVREGSDLDVDNPDLSPFERRMLVQAHRLILAAKGDLGEAYYNKDDEVQAIQILESGFVGDYPAEFAGIVTPMSHPECELVWDIFDMFRVIGASARALDGGWQHLGVDERYGTFRGFDGNHPLESRMLGYARYLVKHDRWTEQAAVVLAEGGVSPTEMLPTYRSMLRAFKPLWSQVVRDGTRWHLSEEQIRQVLETVPDERG
;
A
#
# COMPACT_ATOMS: atom_id res chain seq x y z
N MET A 1 -30.90 -67.45 25.55
CA MET A 1 -29.90 -66.54 26.13
C MET A 1 -29.71 -65.34 25.17
N THR A 2 -30.41 -64.32 25.42
CA THR A 2 -30.51 -63.14 24.58
C THR A 2 -29.80 -61.98 25.26
N HIS A 3 -28.73 -61.52 24.65
CA HIS A 3 -28.00 -60.28 25.10
C HIS A 3 -28.59 -59.09 24.38
N VAL A 4 -29.22 -58.21 25.15
CA VAL A 4 -29.69 -56.89 24.71
C VAL A 4 -28.51 -55.94 24.91
N SER A 5 -28.04 -55.33 23.82
CA SER A 5 -27.05 -54.25 23.84
C SER A 5 -27.76 -52.89 23.86
N ALA A 6 -27.44 -52.10 24.88
CA ALA A 6 -28.07 -50.77 25.08
C ALA A 6 -27.44 -49.74 24.17
N ASP A 7 -28.30 -49.12 23.40
CA ASP A 7 -28.02 -47.91 22.59
C ASP A 7 -27.72 -46.70 23.53
N ARG A 8 -26.61 -46.01 23.30
CA ARG A 8 -26.32 -44.67 23.89
C ARG A 8 -26.81 -43.60 22.92
N PRO A 9 -27.58 -42.63 23.38
CA PRO A 9 -27.96 -41.50 22.51
C PRO A 9 -26.76 -40.56 22.27
N ALA A 10 -26.61 -40.17 21.03
CA ALA A 10 -25.66 -39.17 20.59
C ALA A 10 -25.97 -37.81 21.28
N GLN A 11 -24.98 -37.28 22.00
CA GLN A 11 -25.02 -35.91 22.52
C GLN A 11 -24.98 -34.92 21.35
N GLY A 12 -26.07 -34.23 21.15
CA GLY A 12 -26.18 -33.10 20.21
C GLY A 12 -25.23 -31.96 20.62
N TYR A 13 -24.40 -31.59 19.69
CA TYR A 13 -23.57 -30.39 19.78
C TYR A 13 -24.48 -29.16 19.56
N LEU A 14 -24.82 -28.46 20.63
CA LEU A 14 -25.46 -27.16 20.53
C LEU A 14 -24.37 -26.13 20.18
N PRO A 15 -24.57 -25.28 19.15
CA PRO A 15 -23.66 -24.18 18.89
C PRO A 15 -23.71 -23.21 20.07
N ARG A 16 -22.54 -22.89 20.63
CA ARG A 16 -22.39 -21.78 21.59
C ARG A 16 -22.78 -20.50 20.87
N GLU A 17 -23.85 -19.85 21.32
CA GLU A 17 -24.12 -18.44 21.02
C GLU A 17 -22.91 -17.64 21.55
N GLU A 18 -22.10 -17.10 20.62
CA GLU A 18 -21.10 -16.10 20.97
C GLU A 18 -21.86 -14.86 21.43
N ALA A 19 -21.81 -14.60 22.73
CA ALA A 19 -22.35 -13.39 23.31
C ALA A 19 -21.57 -12.20 22.71
N CYS A 20 -22.24 -11.43 21.88
CA CYS A 20 -21.72 -10.18 21.32
C CYS A 20 -21.42 -9.22 22.48
N MET A 21 -20.14 -9.06 22.85
CA MET A 21 -19.73 -8.13 23.89
C MET A 21 -19.85 -6.71 23.36
N VAL A 22 -20.80 -5.94 23.91
CA VAL A 22 -21.00 -4.53 23.57
C VAL A 22 -19.99 -3.69 24.37
N THR A 23 -19.06 -3.06 23.66
CA THR A 23 -18.08 -2.13 24.23
C THR A 23 -18.55 -0.69 23.99
N THR A 24 -18.51 0.14 25.03
CA THR A 24 -18.85 1.57 24.92
C THR A 24 -17.60 2.38 24.59
N VAL A 25 -17.66 3.15 23.50
CA VAL A 25 -16.61 4.10 23.13
C VAL A 25 -17.15 5.52 23.28
N THR A 26 -16.40 6.38 23.96
CA THR A 26 -16.76 7.80 24.15
C THR A 26 -15.94 8.66 23.19
N ILE A 27 -16.62 9.40 22.32
CA ILE A 27 -15.99 10.31 21.34
C ILE A 27 -16.32 11.74 21.75
N ARG A 28 -15.29 12.63 21.77
CA ARG A 28 -15.47 14.07 21.95
C ARG A 28 -15.52 14.73 20.58
N LEU A 29 -16.60 15.45 20.32
CA LEU A 29 -16.81 16.20 19.08
C LEU A 29 -16.89 17.70 19.46
N ASP A 30 -16.40 18.58 18.59
CA ASP A 30 -16.72 20.00 18.67
C ASP A 30 -18.20 20.24 18.33
N ASP A 31 -18.71 21.41 18.74
CA ASP A 31 -20.13 21.71 18.62
C ASP A 31 -20.58 21.78 17.15
N GLU A 32 -19.75 22.30 16.26
CA GLU A 32 -20.05 22.44 14.83
C GLU A 32 -20.21 21.06 14.17
N LEU A 33 -19.26 20.16 14.40
CA LEU A 33 -19.29 18.80 13.85
C LEU A 33 -20.46 18.00 14.43
N ARG A 34 -20.72 18.15 15.76
CA ARG A 34 -21.86 17.51 16.39
C ARG A 34 -23.20 17.93 15.75
N ASP A 35 -23.38 19.24 15.51
CA ASP A 35 -24.63 19.78 14.97
C ASP A 35 -24.81 19.36 13.50
N ARG A 36 -23.75 19.29 12.71
CA ARG A 36 -23.76 18.73 11.34
C ARG A 36 -24.15 17.25 11.31
N ILE A 37 -23.60 16.45 12.23
CA ILE A 37 -23.96 15.02 12.32
C ILE A 37 -25.39 14.84 12.80
N ALA A 38 -25.85 15.68 13.74
CA ALA A 38 -27.23 15.65 14.24
C ALA A 38 -28.25 16.00 13.14
N GLU A 39 -27.93 16.96 12.28
CA GLU A 39 -28.78 17.31 11.14
C GLU A 39 -28.84 16.16 10.12
N ALA A 40 -27.69 15.55 9.81
CA ALA A 40 -27.64 14.39 8.95
C ALA A 40 -28.45 13.21 9.51
N ALA A 41 -28.36 12.95 10.84
CA ALA A 41 -29.13 11.91 11.49
C ALA A 41 -30.67 12.15 11.40
N ARG A 42 -31.11 13.41 11.52
CA ARG A 42 -32.53 13.80 11.33
C ARG A 42 -33.00 13.55 9.91
N LEU A 43 -32.18 13.88 8.91
CA LEU A 43 -32.52 13.61 7.49
C LEU A 43 -32.71 12.13 7.19
N HIS A 44 -32.05 11.25 7.95
CA HIS A 44 -32.18 9.80 7.84
C HIS A 44 -33.17 9.17 8.83
N ASP A 45 -33.89 9.98 9.62
CA ASP A 45 -34.85 9.53 10.64
C ASP A 45 -34.26 8.52 11.65
N VAL A 46 -33.01 8.75 12.06
CA VAL A 46 -32.30 7.92 13.04
C VAL A 46 -31.72 8.75 14.19
N THR A 47 -31.40 8.10 15.30
CA THR A 47 -30.71 8.78 16.40
C THR A 47 -29.25 9.10 16.04
N LEU A 48 -28.69 10.16 16.62
CA LEU A 48 -27.30 10.54 16.42
C LEU A 48 -26.32 9.37 16.65
N SER A 49 -26.51 8.61 17.73
CA SER A 49 -25.67 7.47 18.07
C SER A 49 -25.80 6.32 17.04
N ARG A 50 -26.99 6.12 16.49
CA ARG A 50 -27.22 5.13 15.44
C ARG A 50 -26.58 5.57 14.14
N TYR A 51 -26.76 6.83 13.76
CA TYR A 51 -26.13 7.40 12.56
C TYR A 51 -24.60 7.28 12.57
N ILE A 52 -23.98 7.67 13.71
CA ILE A 52 -22.51 7.53 13.87
C ILE A 52 -22.09 6.06 13.78
N ARG A 53 -22.82 5.14 14.43
CA ARG A 53 -22.49 3.71 14.38
C ARG A 53 -22.61 3.15 12.98
N ASP A 54 -23.67 3.48 12.28
CA ASP A 54 -23.91 2.99 10.91
C ASP A 54 -22.85 3.53 9.95
N ARG A 55 -22.44 4.79 10.09
CA ARG A 55 -21.33 5.39 9.31
C ARG A 55 -19.96 4.81 9.65
N LEU A 56 -19.69 4.54 10.92
CA LEU A 56 -18.47 3.86 11.33
C LEU A 56 -18.46 2.42 10.81
N ALA A 57 -19.58 1.71 10.88
CA ALA A 57 -19.71 0.36 10.36
C ALA A 57 -19.58 0.31 8.82
N GLU A 58 -20.13 1.29 8.11
CA GLU A 58 -19.95 1.45 6.66
C GLU A 58 -18.48 1.71 6.30
N ASN A 59 -17.81 2.61 7.01
CA ASN A 59 -16.40 2.90 6.81
C ASN A 59 -15.51 1.70 7.20
N MET A 60 -15.82 1.03 8.30
CA MET A 60 -15.10 -0.19 8.70
C MET A 60 -15.37 -1.36 7.75
N GLN A 61 -16.58 -1.47 7.20
CA GLN A 61 -16.88 -2.44 6.14
C GLN A 61 -16.21 -2.04 4.82
N PHE A 62 -16.01 -0.75 4.58
CA PHE A 62 -15.27 -0.26 3.43
C PHE A 62 -13.76 -0.48 3.63
N GLU A 63 -13.21 -0.23 4.83
CA GLU A 63 -11.81 -0.54 5.16
C GLU A 63 -11.56 -2.05 5.25
N VAL A 64 -12.47 -2.84 5.80
CA VAL A 64 -12.41 -4.31 5.80
C VAL A 64 -12.69 -4.87 4.40
N ARG A 65 -13.54 -4.25 3.59
CA ARG A 65 -13.65 -4.55 2.17
C ARG A 65 -12.47 -4.01 1.38
N GLU A 66 -11.93 -2.84 1.70
CA GLU A 66 -10.67 -2.37 1.11
C GLU A 66 -9.47 -3.22 1.52
N GLY A 67 -9.41 -3.75 2.75
CA GLY A 67 -8.41 -4.75 3.17
C GLY A 67 -8.69 -6.14 2.59
N ALA A 68 -9.94 -6.61 2.55
CA ALA A 68 -10.32 -7.91 2.00
C ALA A 68 -10.63 -7.88 0.50
N VAL A 69 -11.03 -6.73 -0.06
CA VAL A 69 -11.19 -6.49 -1.51
C VAL A 69 -9.85 -6.10 -2.15
N ARG A 70 -8.84 -5.73 -1.36
CA ARG A 70 -7.48 -5.53 -1.89
C ARG A 70 -6.56 -6.74 -1.69
N GLU A 71 -6.93 -7.72 -0.90
CA GLU A 71 -6.50 -9.11 -1.13
C GLU A 71 -7.26 -9.81 -2.26
N GLY A 72 -8.37 -9.22 -2.75
CA GLY A 72 -9.22 -9.75 -3.82
C GLY A 72 -9.65 -8.76 -4.89
N SER A 73 -9.18 -7.49 -4.87
CA SER A 73 -9.13 -6.56 -6.00
C SER A 73 -7.68 -6.30 -6.42
N ASP A 74 -6.84 -7.26 -6.26
CA ASP A 74 -6.04 -7.59 -7.40
C ASP A 74 -7.07 -7.68 -8.53
N LEU A 75 -7.10 -6.70 -9.41
CA LEU A 75 -7.51 -6.96 -10.77
C LEU A 75 -6.81 -8.27 -11.04
N ASP A 76 -7.56 -9.36 -11.02
CA ASP A 76 -7.01 -10.66 -11.33
C ASP A 76 -6.62 -10.53 -12.78
N VAL A 77 -5.40 -10.02 -12.99
CA VAL A 77 -4.83 -9.79 -14.33
C VAL A 77 -4.80 -11.12 -15.06
N ASP A 78 -4.78 -12.20 -14.29
CA ASP A 78 -4.81 -13.57 -14.77
C ASP A 78 -6.24 -14.02 -15.13
N ASN A 79 -7.28 -13.33 -14.65
CA ASN A 79 -8.68 -13.64 -14.96
C ASN A 79 -9.58 -12.38 -14.92
N PRO A 80 -9.36 -11.38 -15.80
CA PRO A 80 -10.12 -10.15 -15.82
C PRO A 80 -11.56 -10.41 -16.30
N ASP A 81 -12.54 -9.94 -15.49
CA ASP A 81 -13.94 -9.94 -15.88
C ASP A 81 -14.29 -8.58 -16.53
N LEU A 82 -14.52 -8.59 -17.84
CA LEU A 82 -14.82 -7.40 -18.62
C LEU A 82 -16.30 -7.29 -18.90
N SER A 83 -16.92 -6.21 -18.46
CA SER A 83 -18.27 -5.85 -18.85
C SER A 83 -18.40 -5.63 -20.37
N PRO A 84 -19.60 -5.74 -20.96
CA PRO A 84 -19.81 -5.46 -22.37
C PRO A 84 -19.37 -4.05 -22.79
N PHE A 85 -19.44 -3.06 -21.88
CA PHE A 85 -18.97 -1.71 -22.15
C PHE A 85 -17.45 -1.64 -22.24
N GLU A 86 -16.73 -2.24 -21.31
CA GLU A 86 -15.27 -2.28 -21.31
C GLU A 86 -14.72 -3.00 -22.53
N ARG A 87 -15.30 -4.14 -22.88
CA ARG A 87 -14.96 -4.86 -24.15
C ARG A 87 -15.15 -3.96 -25.37
N ARG A 88 -16.28 -3.23 -25.40
CA ARG A 88 -16.57 -2.30 -26.50
C ARG A 88 -15.53 -1.18 -26.60
N MET A 89 -15.12 -0.63 -25.46
CA MET A 89 -14.11 0.44 -25.39
C MET A 89 -12.76 -0.07 -25.89
N LEU A 90 -12.32 -1.25 -25.45
CA LEU A 90 -11.07 -1.86 -25.88
C LEU A 90 -11.09 -2.17 -27.41
N VAL A 91 -12.17 -2.76 -27.90
CA VAL A 91 -12.34 -2.98 -29.37
C VAL A 91 -12.22 -1.67 -30.16
N GLN A 92 -12.78 -0.55 -29.67
CA GLN A 92 -12.62 0.71 -30.38
C GLN A 92 -11.18 1.23 -30.30
N ALA A 93 -10.47 1.01 -29.18
CA ALA A 93 -9.06 1.37 -29.06
C ALA A 93 -8.19 0.60 -30.08
N HIS A 94 -8.33 -0.74 -30.20
CA HIS A 94 -7.64 -1.55 -31.18
C HIS A 94 -7.96 -1.12 -32.63
N ARG A 95 -9.20 -0.80 -32.92
CA ARG A 95 -9.58 -0.28 -34.24
C ARG A 95 -8.95 1.07 -34.57
N LEU A 96 -8.79 1.95 -33.57
CA LEU A 96 -8.08 3.22 -33.71
C LEU A 96 -6.58 2.99 -33.96
N ILE A 97 -5.94 2.07 -33.25
CA ILE A 97 -4.56 1.67 -33.47
C ILE A 97 -4.36 1.15 -34.89
N LEU A 98 -5.24 0.25 -35.36
CA LEU A 98 -5.22 -0.26 -36.74
C LEU A 98 -5.41 0.87 -37.77
N ALA A 99 -6.24 1.87 -37.47
CA ALA A 99 -6.47 3.00 -38.38
C ALA A 99 -5.29 3.98 -38.44
N ALA A 100 -4.52 4.12 -37.36
CA ALA A 100 -3.33 4.96 -37.27
C ALA A 100 -2.14 4.49 -38.12
N LYS A 101 -2.15 3.23 -38.61
CA LYS A 101 -1.23 2.65 -39.59
C LYS A 101 0.25 2.97 -39.42
N GLY A 102 0.85 2.45 -38.36
CA GLY A 102 2.31 2.41 -38.28
C GLY A 102 2.99 3.75 -37.86
N ASP A 103 2.26 4.74 -37.44
CA ASP A 103 2.83 5.90 -36.71
C ASP A 103 3.43 5.47 -35.35
N LEU A 104 3.05 4.26 -34.89
CA LEU A 104 3.64 3.58 -33.75
C LEU A 104 4.76 2.63 -34.28
N GLY A 105 5.95 2.70 -33.65
CA GLY A 105 7.05 1.79 -34.00
C GLY A 105 6.70 0.31 -33.79
N GLU A 106 7.39 -0.61 -34.47
CA GLU A 106 7.15 -2.08 -34.40
C GLU A 106 7.14 -2.65 -32.97
N ALA A 107 7.81 -1.99 -32.01
CA ALA A 107 7.80 -2.39 -30.61
C ALA A 107 6.43 -2.18 -29.90
N TYR A 108 5.54 -1.40 -30.49
CA TYR A 108 4.24 -1.01 -29.91
C TYR A 108 3.05 -1.37 -30.82
N TYR A 109 3.30 -1.91 -31.99
CA TYR A 109 2.26 -2.22 -32.97
C TYR A 109 2.55 -3.52 -33.72
N ASN A 110 1.64 -4.47 -33.60
CA ASN A 110 1.55 -5.66 -34.42
C ASN A 110 0.10 -5.79 -34.94
N LYS A 111 -0.07 -5.75 -36.26
CA LYS A 111 -1.40 -5.80 -36.87
C LYS A 111 -2.17 -7.06 -36.52
N ASP A 112 -1.49 -8.19 -36.48
CA ASP A 112 -2.13 -9.50 -36.29
C ASP A 112 -2.58 -9.64 -34.85
N ASP A 113 -1.80 -9.15 -33.89
CA ASP A 113 -2.14 -9.11 -32.46
C ASP A 113 -3.37 -8.20 -32.22
N GLU A 114 -3.43 -7.02 -32.85
CA GLU A 114 -4.57 -6.12 -32.76
C GLU A 114 -5.87 -6.76 -33.32
N VAL A 115 -5.78 -7.45 -34.43
CA VAL A 115 -6.92 -8.16 -35.04
C VAL A 115 -7.37 -9.32 -34.15
N GLN A 116 -6.44 -10.05 -33.56
CA GLN A 116 -6.71 -11.14 -32.62
C GLN A 116 -7.41 -10.63 -31.36
N ALA A 117 -6.88 -9.55 -30.75
CA ALA A 117 -7.47 -8.92 -29.58
C ALA A 117 -8.94 -8.49 -29.84
N ILE A 118 -9.21 -7.86 -30.99
CA ILE A 118 -10.57 -7.51 -31.40
C ILE A 118 -11.47 -8.75 -31.43
N GLN A 119 -11.03 -9.85 -32.03
CA GLN A 119 -11.80 -11.08 -32.13
C GLN A 119 -12.09 -11.68 -30.76
N ILE A 120 -11.09 -11.75 -29.87
CA ILE A 120 -11.22 -12.25 -28.49
C ILE A 120 -12.27 -11.44 -27.72
N LEU A 121 -12.16 -10.10 -27.76
CA LEU A 121 -13.03 -9.18 -27.05
C LEU A 121 -14.46 -9.18 -27.58
N GLU A 122 -14.65 -9.23 -28.90
CA GLU A 122 -16.00 -9.30 -29.53
C GLU A 122 -16.70 -10.62 -29.25
N SER A 123 -15.95 -11.73 -29.31
CA SER A 123 -16.49 -13.07 -29.07
C SER A 123 -16.65 -13.40 -27.58
N GLY A 124 -16.01 -12.67 -26.69
CA GLY A 124 -16.06 -12.90 -25.24
C GLY A 124 -15.27 -14.16 -24.84
N PHE A 125 -14.11 -14.40 -25.43
CA PHE A 125 -13.22 -15.51 -25.08
C PHE A 125 -12.45 -15.18 -23.80
N VAL A 126 -13.09 -15.33 -22.65
CA VAL A 126 -12.58 -14.92 -21.34
C VAL A 126 -11.23 -15.55 -21.01
N GLY A 127 -10.97 -16.78 -21.47
CA GLY A 127 -9.70 -17.46 -21.23
C GLY A 127 -8.48 -16.78 -21.86
N ASP A 128 -8.70 -15.90 -22.85
CA ASP A 128 -7.64 -15.17 -23.54
C ASP A 128 -7.53 -13.70 -23.11
N TYR A 129 -8.41 -13.22 -22.22
CA TYR A 129 -8.37 -11.84 -21.68
C TYR A 129 -7.07 -11.48 -20.97
N PRO A 130 -6.40 -12.38 -20.23
CA PRO A 130 -5.12 -12.05 -19.61
C PRO A 130 -4.08 -11.50 -20.58
N ALA A 131 -4.10 -11.91 -21.84
CA ALA A 131 -3.18 -11.40 -22.85
C ALA A 131 -3.34 -9.89 -23.11
N GLU A 132 -4.56 -9.37 -23.00
CA GLU A 132 -4.88 -7.93 -23.18
C GLU A 132 -4.29 -7.07 -22.05
N PHE A 133 -4.10 -7.65 -20.88
CA PHE A 133 -3.53 -6.98 -19.72
C PHE A 133 -2.06 -7.33 -19.47
N ALA A 134 -1.43 -8.03 -20.42
CA ALA A 134 -0.01 -8.38 -20.32
C ALA A 134 0.84 -7.11 -20.17
N GLY A 135 1.66 -7.06 -19.11
CA GLY A 135 2.48 -5.88 -18.79
C GLY A 135 1.79 -4.82 -17.91
N ILE A 136 0.49 -4.96 -17.65
CA ILE A 136 -0.20 -4.14 -16.63
C ILE A 136 0.00 -4.83 -15.28
N VAL A 137 0.64 -4.14 -14.36
CA VAL A 137 0.86 -4.67 -13.00
C VAL A 137 -0.22 -4.22 -12.05
N THR A 138 -0.47 -5.03 -11.01
CA THR A 138 -1.37 -4.66 -9.92
C THR A 138 -1.01 -3.28 -9.35
N PRO A 139 -1.97 -2.37 -9.23
CA PRO A 139 -1.68 -1.03 -8.76
C PRO A 139 -1.20 -1.03 -7.30
N MET A 140 -0.23 -0.18 -6.99
CA MET A 140 0.08 0.14 -5.61
C MET A 140 -1.03 0.99 -5.01
N SER A 141 -1.40 0.68 -3.77
CA SER A 141 -2.32 1.52 -3.02
C SER A 141 -1.67 2.86 -2.64
N HIS A 142 -2.50 3.89 -2.38
CA HIS A 142 -1.98 5.19 -1.94
C HIS A 142 -1.11 5.10 -0.66
N PRO A 143 -1.50 4.35 0.40
CA PRO A 143 -0.63 4.14 1.56
C PRO A 143 0.70 3.46 1.25
N GLU A 144 0.76 2.55 0.28
CA GLU A 144 2.03 1.94 -0.16
C GLU A 144 2.94 2.95 -0.84
N CYS A 145 2.38 3.82 -1.68
CA CYS A 145 3.11 4.92 -2.30
C CYS A 145 3.60 5.94 -1.25
N GLU A 146 2.75 6.34 -0.32
CA GLU A 146 3.11 7.23 0.79
C GLU A 146 4.23 6.65 1.64
N LEU A 147 4.22 5.34 1.89
CA LEU A 147 5.26 4.68 2.66
C LEU A 147 6.65 4.81 1.98
N VAL A 148 6.72 4.73 0.65
CA VAL A 148 7.98 4.99 -0.08
C VAL A 148 8.43 6.44 0.10
N TRP A 149 7.51 7.40 0.04
CA TRP A 149 7.83 8.83 0.28
C TRP A 149 8.32 9.06 1.70
N ASP A 150 7.62 8.52 2.69
CA ASP A 150 7.99 8.62 4.10
C ASP A 150 9.40 8.05 4.37
N ILE A 151 9.73 6.90 3.76
CA ILE A 151 11.05 6.28 3.86
C ILE A 151 12.11 7.21 3.27
N PHE A 152 11.87 7.75 2.08
CA PHE A 152 12.82 8.63 1.41
C PHE A 152 13.00 9.96 2.15
N ASP A 153 11.92 10.55 2.65
CA ASP A 153 11.98 11.77 3.45
C ASP A 153 12.72 11.54 4.77
N MET A 154 12.51 10.41 5.43
CA MET A 154 13.24 10.04 6.62
C MET A 154 14.75 10.00 6.36
N PHE A 155 15.21 9.30 5.33
CA PHE A 155 16.63 9.21 5.00
C PHE A 155 17.20 10.55 4.53
N ARG A 156 16.42 11.36 3.80
CA ARG A 156 16.78 12.74 3.44
C ARG A 156 17.06 13.57 4.68
N VAL A 157 16.14 13.55 5.65
CA VAL A 157 16.26 14.32 6.89
C VAL A 157 17.42 13.82 7.74
N ILE A 158 17.57 12.50 7.92
CA ILE A 158 18.69 11.91 8.68
C ILE A 158 20.02 12.31 8.04
N GLY A 159 20.17 12.11 6.73
CA GLY A 159 21.41 12.45 6.04
C GLY A 159 21.74 13.94 6.05
N ALA A 160 20.74 14.82 5.88
CA ALA A 160 20.93 16.26 6.00
C ALA A 160 21.31 16.66 7.42
N SER A 161 20.66 16.07 8.42
CA SER A 161 20.95 16.34 9.84
C SER A 161 22.34 15.89 10.24
N ALA A 162 22.75 14.68 9.84
CA ALA A 162 24.09 14.18 10.12
C ALA A 162 25.18 15.05 9.50
N ARG A 163 25.00 15.52 8.25
CA ARG A 163 25.93 16.45 7.59
C ARG A 163 26.01 17.82 8.25
N ALA A 164 24.98 18.24 8.95
CA ALA A 164 24.94 19.51 9.67
C ALA A 164 25.63 19.46 11.05
N LEU A 165 25.96 18.27 11.55
CA LEU A 165 26.73 18.11 12.79
C LEU A 165 28.22 18.36 12.54
N ASP A 166 28.90 18.95 13.52
CA ASP A 166 30.35 19.08 13.51
C ASP A 166 30.98 17.67 13.54
N GLY A 167 31.75 17.31 12.50
CA GLY A 167 32.30 15.98 12.33
C GLY A 167 31.39 14.95 11.65
N GLY A 168 30.14 15.31 11.30
CA GLY A 168 29.24 14.48 10.50
C GLY A 168 29.00 13.09 11.08
N TRP A 169 28.94 12.07 10.23
CA TRP A 169 28.75 10.67 10.63
C TRP A 169 29.80 10.13 11.58
N GLN A 170 31.06 10.62 11.47
CA GLN A 170 32.15 10.21 12.37
C GLN A 170 31.86 10.62 13.82
N HIS A 171 31.27 11.80 14.01
CA HIS A 171 30.89 12.28 15.33
C HIS A 171 29.81 11.40 15.98
N LEU A 172 28.87 10.92 15.17
CA LEU A 172 27.80 10.02 15.64
C LEU A 172 28.33 8.66 16.12
N GLY A 173 29.53 8.25 15.67
CA GLY A 173 30.06 6.92 15.98
C GLY A 173 29.21 5.76 15.44
N VAL A 174 28.36 6.05 14.48
CA VAL A 174 27.47 5.10 13.80
C VAL A 174 27.87 5.03 12.34
N ASP A 175 27.85 3.83 11.77
CA ASP A 175 28.14 3.64 10.36
C ASP A 175 27.04 4.34 9.51
N GLU A 176 27.48 5.19 8.58
CA GLU A 176 26.62 5.96 7.68
C GLU A 176 25.60 5.10 6.94
N ARG A 177 25.94 3.86 6.61
CA ARG A 177 25.02 2.93 5.91
C ARG A 177 23.72 2.65 6.67
N TYR A 178 23.70 2.79 7.99
CA TYR A 178 22.45 2.65 8.78
C TYR A 178 21.54 3.87 8.66
N GLY A 179 22.10 5.02 8.33
CA GLY A 179 21.37 6.25 8.10
C GLY A 179 21.11 6.57 6.62
N THR A 180 21.37 5.63 5.72
CA THR A 180 21.13 5.75 4.28
C THR A 180 20.14 4.69 3.82
N PHE A 181 19.41 5.00 2.74
CA PHE A 181 18.51 4.03 2.10
C PHE A 181 19.34 2.89 1.52
N ARG A 182 18.93 1.65 1.75
CA ARG A 182 19.64 0.43 1.35
C ARG A 182 18.87 -0.43 0.34
N GLY A 183 17.86 0.15 -0.29
CA GLY A 183 17.05 -0.55 -1.29
C GLY A 183 15.86 -1.31 -0.68
N PHE A 184 15.23 -2.08 -1.54
CA PHE A 184 14.12 -2.99 -1.23
C PHE A 184 14.44 -4.39 -1.73
N ASP A 185 13.87 -5.43 -1.10
CA ASP A 185 14.02 -6.81 -1.57
C ASP A 185 13.23 -7.01 -2.88
N GLY A 186 13.97 -7.28 -3.95
CA GLY A 186 13.37 -7.54 -5.27
C GLY A 186 12.57 -8.85 -5.36
N ASN A 187 12.74 -9.77 -4.41
CA ASN A 187 12.03 -11.06 -4.37
C ASN A 187 10.77 -11.00 -3.51
N HIS A 188 10.64 -10.00 -2.63
CA HIS A 188 9.43 -9.81 -1.83
C HIS A 188 8.36 -9.06 -2.64
N PRO A 189 7.12 -9.59 -2.82
CA PRO A 189 6.13 -9.04 -3.74
C PRO A 189 5.82 -7.55 -3.53
N LEU A 190 5.67 -7.10 -2.29
CA LEU A 190 5.41 -5.70 -1.97
C LEU A 190 6.65 -4.83 -2.18
N GLU A 191 7.81 -5.26 -1.67
CA GLU A 191 9.06 -4.48 -1.80
C GLU A 191 9.52 -4.38 -3.24
N SER A 192 9.29 -5.40 -4.08
CA SER A 192 9.56 -5.35 -5.51
C SER A 192 8.76 -4.26 -6.23
N ARG A 193 7.47 -4.09 -5.88
CA ARG A 193 6.65 -2.98 -6.39
C ARG A 193 7.13 -1.63 -5.88
N MET A 194 7.47 -1.53 -4.59
CA MET A 194 8.06 -0.33 -3.99
C MET A 194 9.40 0.04 -4.66
N LEU A 195 10.23 -0.94 -4.99
CA LEU A 195 11.46 -0.74 -5.74
C LEU A 195 11.20 -0.15 -7.14
N GLY A 196 10.22 -0.70 -7.85
CA GLY A 196 9.78 -0.16 -9.15
C GLY A 196 9.35 1.31 -9.04
N TYR A 197 8.56 1.63 -8.01
CA TYR A 197 8.10 2.98 -7.75
C TYR A 197 9.25 3.92 -7.32
N ALA A 198 10.16 3.45 -6.49
CA ALA A 198 11.36 4.19 -6.08
C ALA A 198 12.21 4.58 -7.30
N ARG A 199 12.43 3.64 -8.22
CA ARG A 199 13.15 3.91 -9.49
C ARG A 199 12.42 4.94 -10.34
N TYR A 200 11.10 4.84 -10.46
CA TYR A 200 10.29 5.82 -11.17
C TYR A 200 10.46 7.21 -10.58
N LEU A 201 10.33 7.36 -9.25
CA LEU A 201 10.45 8.65 -8.57
C LEU A 201 11.80 9.31 -8.83
N VAL A 202 12.89 8.57 -8.62
CA VAL A 202 14.25 9.10 -8.78
C VAL A 202 14.57 9.40 -10.24
N LYS A 203 14.10 8.57 -11.18
CA LYS A 203 14.24 8.82 -12.62
C LYS A 203 13.55 10.10 -13.08
N HIS A 204 12.51 10.53 -12.35
CA HIS A 204 11.75 11.75 -12.60
C HIS A 204 12.13 12.89 -11.64
N ASP A 205 13.41 12.96 -11.26
CA ASP A 205 14.02 14.04 -10.48
C ASP A 205 13.39 14.27 -9.08
N ARG A 206 12.74 13.24 -8.53
CA ARG A 206 12.25 13.25 -7.15
C ARG A 206 13.22 12.47 -6.26
N TRP A 207 13.52 12.98 -5.07
CA TRP A 207 14.50 12.40 -4.13
C TRP A 207 15.83 11.99 -4.80
N THR A 208 16.41 12.93 -5.54
CA THR A 208 17.64 12.72 -6.32
C THR A 208 18.84 12.33 -5.46
N GLU A 209 18.81 12.63 -4.17
CA GLU A 209 19.81 12.16 -3.20
C GLU A 209 19.87 10.63 -3.06
N GLN A 210 18.81 9.92 -3.46
CA GLN A 210 18.75 8.46 -3.48
C GLN A 210 19.26 7.85 -4.81
N ALA A 211 19.66 8.68 -5.77
CA ALA A 211 20.02 8.22 -7.12
C ALA A 211 21.21 7.25 -7.12
N ALA A 212 22.18 7.43 -6.23
CA ALA A 212 23.33 6.54 -6.12
C ALA A 212 22.87 5.10 -5.83
N VAL A 213 22.01 4.91 -4.85
CA VAL A 213 21.49 3.59 -4.47
C VAL A 213 20.46 3.08 -5.47
N VAL A 214 19.49 3.92 -5.85
CA VAL A 214 18.31 3.46 -6.61
C VAL A 214 18.63 3.23 -8.09
N LEU A 215 19.44 4.10 -8.71
CA LEU A 215 19.72 4.01 -10.16
C LEU A 215 21.08 3.37 -10.44
N ALA A 216 22.16 3.74 -9.71
CA ALA A 216 23.49 3.23 -9.98
C ALA A 216 23.69 1.79 -9.45
N GLU A 217 23.15 1.49 -8.25
CA GLU A 217 23.23 0.18 -7.62
C GLU A 217 21.97 -0.68 -7.84
N GLY A 218 20.98 -0.13 -8.54
CA GLY A 218 19.72 -0.80 -8.84
C GLY A 218 18.70 -0.81 -7.67
N GLY A 219 19.07 -0.33 -6.48
CA GLY A 219 18.18 -0.21 -5.32
C GLY A 219 17.71 -1.53 -4.74
N VAL A 220 18.40 -2.66 -5.02
CA VAL A 220 18.02 -3.99 -4.55
C VAL A 220 18.72 -4.31 -3.24
N SER A 221 17.95 -4.70 -2.23
CA SER A 221 18.45 -5.29 -1.00
C SER A 221 18.44 -6.84 -1.10
N PRO A 222 19.42 -7.53 -0.52
CA PRO A 222 19.42 -8.99 -0.46
C PRO A 222 18.42 -9.56 0.55
N THR A 223 17.84 -8.72 1.40
CA THR A 223 16.89 -9.11 2.45
C THR A 223 15.75 -8.10 2.52
N GLU A 224 14.63 -8.52 3.10
CA GLU A 224 13.49 -7.66 3.36
C GLU A 224 13.85 -6.47 4.26
N MET A 225 13.62 -5.25 3.79
CA MET A 225 13.97 -4.01 4.48
C MET A 225 12.78 -3.29 5.10
N LEU A 226 11.58 -3.60 4.65
CA LEU A 226 10.37 -2.90 5.07
C LEU A 226 10.09 -2.97 6.59
N PRO A 227 10.31 -4.10 7.30
CA PRO A 227 10.18 -4.14 8.74
C PRO A 227 11.13 -3.17 9.45
N THR A 228 12.39 -3.09 8.98
CA THR A 228 13.40 -2.15 9.50
C THR A 228 12.96 -0.70 9.25
N TYR A 229 12.59 -0.35 8.04
CA TYR A 229 12.14 1.01 7.70
C TYR A 229 10.89 1.42 8.47
N ARG A 230 9.93 0.52 8.67
CA ARG A 230 8.76 0.78 9.51
C ARG A 230 9.12 1.04 10.98
N SER A 231 10.12 0.33 11.50
CA SER A 231 10.61 0.58 12.86
C SER A 231 11.29 1.93 12.98
N MET A 232 12.14 2.28 12.03
CA MET A 232 12.77 3.59 11.94
C MET A 232 11.74 4.72 11.81
N LEU A 233 10.73 4.57 10.95
CA LEU A 233 9.66 5.56 10.77
C LEU A 233 8.83 5.77 12.03
N ARG A 234 8.56 4.73 12.80
CA ARG A 234 7.86 4.85 14.10
C ARG A 234 8.63 5.71 15.11
N ALA A 235 9.95 5.63 15.11
CA ALA A 235 10.79 6.48 15.93
C ALA A 235 10.94 7.90 15.34
N PHE A 236 11.11 8.00 14.03
CA PHE A 236 11.37 9.24 13.31
C PHE A 236 10.17 10.22 13.32
N LYS A 237 8.96 9.74 12.96
CA LYS A 237 7.79 10.62 12.76
C LYS A 237 7.46 11.51 13.96
N PRO A 238 7.44 11.03 15.22
CA PRO A 238 7.22 11.88 16.38
C PRO A 238 8.31 12.95 16.56
N LEU A 239 9.58 12.56 16.40
CA LEU A 239 10.73 13.46 16.55
C LEU A 239 10.71 14.56 15.48
N TRP A 240 10.48 14.18 14.23
CA TRP A 240 10.37 15.13 13.13
C TRP A 240 9.19 16.09 13.30
N SER A 241 8.05 15.59 13.76
CA SER A 241 6.88 16.43 14.08
C SER A 241 7.15 17.45 15.19
N GLN A 242 8.04 17.15 16.14
CA GLN A 242 8.49 18.12 17.14
C GLN A 242 9.38 19.19 16.50
N VAL A 243 10.38 18.79 15.72
CA VAL A 243 11.28 19.70 15.01
C VAL A 243 10.52 20.69 14.14
N VAL A 244 9.52 20.20 13.38
CA VAL A 244 8.67 21.04 12.52
C VAL A 244 7.82 22.02 13.34
N ARG A 245 7.28 21.59 14.47
CA ARG A 245 6.49 22.47 15.37
C ARG A 245 7.32 23.55 16.04
N ASP A 246 8.54 23.20 16.43
CA ASP A 246 9.44 24.16 17.10
C ASP A 246 9.96 25.23 16.14
N GLY A 247 10.00 24.93 14.81
CA GLY A 247 10.24 25.88 13.74
C GLY A 247 11.64 26.56 13.75
N THR A 248 12.49 26.27 14.72
CA THR A 248 13.78 26.92 14.93
C THR A 248 14.92 26.23 14.21
N ARG A 249 14.78 24.94 13.93
CA ARG A 249 15.77 24.09 13.24
C ARG A 249 15.05 23.15 12.31
N TRP A 250 15.63 22.89 11.14
CA TRP A 250 15.15 21.90 10.17
C TRP A 250 16.03 20.65 10.13
N HIS A 251 16.63 20.31 11.29
CA HIS A 251 17.52 19.18 11.45
C HIS A 251 17.22 18.46 12.77
N LEU A 252 17.37 17.15 12.77
CA LEU A 252 17.40 16.34 13.98
C LEU A 252 18.65 16.64 14.80
N SER A 253 18.55 16.57 16.12
CA SER A 253 19.73 16.58 16.99
C SER A 253 20.48 15.24 16.89
N GLU A 254 21.72 15.21 17.37
CA GLU A 254 22.53 13.99 17.48
C GLU A 254 21.79 12.87 18.20
N GLU A 255 21.19 13.17 19.35
CA GLU A 255 20.43 12.21 20.16
C GLU A 255 19.19 11.67 19.40
N GLN A 256 18.48 12.54 18.70
CA GLN A 256 17.34 12.14 17.88
C GLN A 256 17.75 11.23 16.70
N ILE A 257 18.89 11.52 16.06
CA ILE A 257 19.42 10.64 15.01
C ILE A 257 19.76 9.27 15.60
N ARG A 258 20.49 9.21 16.73
CA ARG A 258 20.82 7.95 17.41
C ARG A 258 19.56 7.16 17.76
N GLN A 259 18.55 7.80 18.33
CA GLN A 259 17.30 7.16 18.69
C GLN A 259 16.61 6.50 17.51
N VAL A 260 16.63 7.10 16.31
CA VAL A 260 16.09 6.48 15.11
C VAL A 260 16.96 5.30 14.66
N LEU A 261 18.28 5.46 14.66
CA LEU A 261 19.22 4.44 14.17
C LEU A 261 19.32 3.21 15.11
N GLU A 262 19.09 3.37 16.41
CA GLU A 262 19.02 2.26 17.38
C GLU A 262 17.88 1.27 17.10
N THR A 263 16.88 1.67 16.30
CA THR A 263 15.80 0.77 15.87
C THR A 263 16.20 -0.18 14.75
N VAL A 264 17.36 0.03 14.13
CA VAL A 264 17.89 -0.86 13.09
C VAL A 264 18.46 -2.11 13.77
N PRO A 265 18.02 -3.32 13.37
CA PRO A 265 18.55 -4.55 13.92
C PRO A 265 20.08 -4.63 13.73
N ASP A 266 20.82 -5.01 14.78
CA ASP A 266 22.26 -5.21 14.69
C ASP A 266 22.54 -6.45 13.81
N GLU A 267 23.22 -6.26 12.69
CA GLU A 267 23.58 -7.35 11.75
C GLU A 267 24.68 -8.29 12.32
N ARG A 268 25.00 -8.14 13.60
CA ARG A 268 26.02 -8.94 14.31
C ARG A 268 25.42 -10.11 15.08
N GLY A 269 24.39 -10.79 14.50
CA GLY A 269 23.84 -12.02 15.04
C GLY A 269 24.22 -13.24 14.19
#